data_fc6fbd5f0c040cc84919bd50089bb49a
#
_entry.id   fc6fbd5f0c040cc84919bd50089bb49a
#
_cell.length_a   1.000
_cell.length_b   1.000
_cell.length_c   1.000
_cell.angle_alpha   90.00
_cell.angle_beta   90.00
_cell.angle_gamma   90.00
#
_symmetry.space_group_name_H-M   'P 1'
#
loop_
_entity.id
_entity.type
_entity.pdbx_description
1 polymer ?
#
loop_
_entity_poly.entity_id
_entity_poly.type
_entity_poly.pdbx_seq_one_letter_code
_entity_poly.pdbx_strand_id
1 'polypeptide(L)'
;MKNYILIFCIFILFILSCENERKRKLSRELQSWQNKEIIFSPNLQAKILGKDTIIKIDNNKLKIINYIDTSGCTECRLELYEWSKKIEEIKSLSSEIEVIFIAYQKDYTDLEFLCKKNFFNYPIFAA
;
A
#
# COMPACT_ATOMS: atom_id res chain seq x y z
N MET A 1 -42.49 14.45 22.10
CA MET A 1 -41.21 15.09 21.69
C MET A 1 -39.99 14.64 22.49
N LYS A 2 -40.05 14.51 23.81
CA LYS A 2 -38.88 14.06 24.62
C LYS A 2 -38.29 12.71 24.22
N ASN A 3 -39.12 11.72 23.84
CA ASN A 3 -38.64 10.38 23.48
C ASN A 3 -37.88 10.32 22.16
N TYR A 4 -38.24 11.17 21.19
CA TYR A 4 -37.52 11.21 19.89
C TYR A 4 -36.12 11.82 20.03
N ILE A 5 -35.96 12.80 20.91
CA ILE A 5 -34.65 13.39 21.19
C ILE A 5 -33.72 12.35 21.83
N LEU A 6 -34.25 11.55 22.75
CA LEU A 6 -33.49 10.50 23.44
C LEU A 6 -33.05 9.40 22.44
N ILE A 7 -33.92 8.96 21.53
CA ILE A 7 -33.59 7.97 20.49
C ILE A 7 -32.55 8.54 19.53
N PHE A 8 -32.67 9.81 19.15
CA PHE A 8 -31.69 10.46 18.27
C PHE A 8 -30.30 10.60 18.90
N CYS A 9 -30.23 10.93 20.20
CA CYS A 9 -28.96 10.96 20.93
C CYS A 9 -28.29 9.59 21.03
N ILE A 10 -29.07 8.52 21.27
CA ILE A 10 -28.55 7.15 21.30
C ILE A 10 -28.00 6.76 19.93
N PHE A 11 -28.68 7.10 18.85
CA PHE A 11 -28.24 6.80 17.49
C PHE A 11 -26.91 7.50 17.14
N ILE A 12 -26.74 8.77 17.54
CA ILE A 12 -25.47 9.50 17.36
C ILE A 12 -24.34 8.84 18.14
N LEU A 13 -24.57 8.39 19.37
CA LEU A 13 -23.56 7.69 20.18
C LEU A 13 -23.12 6.37 19.55
N PHE A 14 -24.01 5.64 18.89
CA PHE A 14 -23.67 4.41 18.16
C PHE A 14 -22.78 4.69 16.94
N ILE A 15 -23.04 5.76 16.17
CA ILE A 15 -22.22 6.13 15.00
C ILE A 15 -20.81 6.53 15.44
N LEU A 16 -20.67 7.33 16.49
CA LEU A 16 -19.37 7.76 17.02
C LEU A 16 -18.55 6.60 17.61
N SER A 17 -19.21 5.59 18.17
CA SER A 17 -18.55 4.41 18.74
C SER A 17 -17.87 3.55 17.66
N CYS A 18 -18.51 3.36 16.51
CA CYS A 18 -18.00 2.49 15.44
C CYS A 18 -16.68 3.00 14.82
N GLU A 19 -16.53 4.32 14.65
CA GLU A 19 -15.31 4.93 14.11
C GLU A 19 -14.11 4.77 15.06
N ASN A 20 -14.37 4.77 16.36
CA ASN A 20 -13.33 4.66 17.39
C ASN A 20 -12.71 3.26 17.47
N GLU A 21 -13.49 2.19 17.23
CA GLU A 21 -12.97 0.82 17.20
C GLU A 21 -12.04 0.56 16.02
N ARG A 22 -12.38 1.08 14.85
CA ARG A 22 -11.56 0.94 13.64
C ARG A 22 -10.20 1.63 13.81
N LYS A 23 -10.19 2.84 14.35
CA LYS A 23 -8.96 3.59 14.66
C LYS A 23 -8.10 2.86 15.70
N ARG A 24 -8.71 2.31 16.75
CA ARG A 24 -8.01 1.54 17.79
C ARG A 24 -7.40 0.25 17.25
N LYS A 25 -8.11 -0.46 16.37
CA LYS A 25 -7.60 -1.68 15.73
C LYS A 25 -6.38 -1.33 14.85
N LEU A 26 -6.52 -0.35 13.98
CA LEU A 26 -5.44 0.11 13.12
C LEU A 26 -4.22 0.59 13.93
N SER A 27 -4.44 1.36 15.00
CA SER A 27 -3.36 1.82 15.86
C SER A 27 -2.61 0.66 16.51
N ARG A 28 -3.32 -0.38 16.99
CA ARG A 28 -2.69 -1.59 17.55
C ARG A 28 -1.89 -2.37 16.51
N GLU A 29 -2.43 -2.49 15.31
CA GLU A 29 -1.71 -3.13 14.20
C GLU A 29 -0.43 -2.36 13.85
N LEU A 30 -0.50 -1.05 13.69
CA LEU A 30 0.67 -0.20 13.44
C LEU A 30 1.71 -0.29 14.56
N GLN A 31 1.29 -0.26 15.82
CA GLN A 31 2.19 -0.45 16.96
C GLN A 31 2.84 -1.83 16.97
N SER A 32 2.12 -2.86 16.53
CA SER A 32 2.69 -4.22 16.44
C SER A 32 3.79 -4.35 15.38
N TRP A 33 3.80 -3.48 14.38
CA TRP A 33 4.83 -3.42 13.33
C TRP A 33 5.97 -2.48 13.68
N GLN A 34 5.75 -1.57 14.61
CA GLN A 34 6.76 -0.60 15.04
C GLN A 34 7.97 -1.32 15.67
N ASN A 35 9.16 -0.90 15.32
CA ASN A 35 10.42 -1.49 15.75
C ASN A 35 10.66 -2.96 15.31
N LYS A 36 9.94 -3.45 14.29
CA LYS A 36 10.26 -4.72 13.64
C LYS A 36 11.10 -4.46 12.40
N GLU A 37 12.19 -5.18 12.30
CA GLU A 37 13.03 -5.18 11.12
C GLU A 37 12.42 -6.07 10.04
N ILE A 38 12.29 -5.53 8.82
CA ILE A 38 11.88 -6.29 7.65
C ILE A 38 13.12 -6.57 6.83
N ILE A 39 13.51 -7.84 6.79
CA ILE A 39 14.66 -8.30 6.00
C ILE A 39 14.15 -8.88 4.69
N PHE A 40 14.57 -8.30 3.59
CA PHE A 40 14.27 -8.82 2.26
C PHE A 40 15.32 -9.83 1.82
N SER A 41 14.91 -10.88 1.12
CA SER A 41 15.85 -11.72 0.40
C SER A 41 16.66 -10.86 -0.59
N PRO A 42 17.96 -11.09 -0.73
CA PRO A 42 18.80 -10.28 -1.61
C PRO A 42 18.38 -10.38 -3.09
N ASN A 43 17.73 -11.48 -3.48
CA ASN A 43 17.26 -11.72 -4.83
C ASN A 43 15.76 -12.02 -4.77
N LEU A 44 14.93 -11.04 -5.12
CA LEU A 44 13.49 -11.21 -5.16
C LEU A 44 12.99 -11.27 -6.60
N GLN A 45 12.04 -12.16 -6.82
CA GLN A 45 11.30 -12.21 -8.09
C GLN A 45 10.32 -11.04 -8.14
N ALA A 46 10.39 -10.31 -9.23
CA ALA A 46 9.50 -9.19 -9.51
C ALA A 46 9.03 -9.26 -10.96
N LYS A 47 8.02 -8.46 -11.28
CA LYS A 47 7.61 -8.23 -12.67
C LYS A 47 7.73 -6.76 -13.01
N ILE A 48 8.23 -6.48 -14.22
CA ILE A 48 8.24 -5.14 -14.82
C ILE A 48 7.44 -5.24 -16.11
N LEU A 49 6.33 -4.52 -16.21
CA LEU A 49 5.39 -4.57 -17.35
C LEU A 49 4.99 -6.01 -17.74
N GLY A 50 4.83 -6.88 -16.76
CA GLY A 50 4.45 -8.29 -16.94
C GLY A 50 5.61 -9.23 -17.26
N LYS A 51 6.84 -8.76 -17.41
CA LYS A 51 8.02 -9.60 -17.63
C LYS A 51 8.67 -9.96 -16.31
N ASP A 52 8.91 -11.25 -16.11
CA ASP A 52 9.64 -11.74 -14.94
C ASP A 52 11.06 -11.21 -14.91
N THR A 53 11.49 -10.77 -13.76
CA THR A 53 12.84 -10.24 -13.53
C THR A 53 13.29 -10.57 -12.11
N ILE A 54 14.60 -10.58 -11.88
CA ILE A 54 15.19 -10.72 -10.55
C ILE A 54 15.79 -9.38 -10.18
N ILE A 55 15.33 -8.83 -9.06
CA ILE A 55 15.80 -7.55 -8.54
C ILE A 55 16.65 -7.81 -7.30
N LYS A 56 17.82 -7.20 -7.29
CA LYS A 56 18.67 -7.16 -6.09
C LYS A 56 18.25 -6.01 -5.20
N ILE A 57 17.81 -6.33 -3.98
CA ILE A 57 17.43 -5.34 -2.97
C ILE A 57 18.64 -5.03 -2.09
N ASP A 58 18.97 -3.76 -1.97
CA ASP A 58 20.00 -3.29 -1.05
C ASP A 58 19.39 -3.05 0.35
N ASN A 59 19.64 -3.96 1.27
CA ASN A 59 19.10 -3.87 2.64
C ASN A 59 19.64 -2.68 3.45
N ASN A 60 20.70 -2.02 2.99
CA ASN A 60 21.26 -0.84 3.68
C ASN A 60 20.51 0.45 3.37
N LYS A 61 19.65 0.45 2.34
CA LYS A 61 18.86 1.63 1.95
C LYS A 61 17.57 1.74 2.75
N LEU A 62 17.13 2.96 2.98
CA LEU A 62 15.79 3.23 3.50
C LEU A 62 14.74 2.78 2.47
N LYS A 63 13.69 2.08 2.91
CA LYS A 63 12.66 1.55 2.02
C LYS A 63 11.30 2.16 2.29
N ILE A 64 10.66 2.58 1.21
CA ILE A 64 9.24 2.93 1.20
C ILE A 64 8.49 1.73 0.59
N ILE A 65 7.70 1.03 1.41
CA ILE A 65 6.95 -0.15 0.97
C ILE A 65 5.52 0.26 0.67
N ASN A 66 5.09 0.01 -0.57
CA ASN A 66 3.71 0.17 -0.99
C ASN A 66 3.10 -1.22 -1.23
N TYR A 67 2.15 -1.60 -0.37
CA TYR A 67 1.43 -2.86 -0.50
C TYR A 67 0.13 -2.64 -1.27
N ILE A 68 -0.02 -3.38 -2.36
CA ILE A 68 -1.18 -3.34 -3.24
C ILE A 68 -2.13 -4.45 -2.84
N ASP A 69 -3.22 -4.06 -2.20
CA ASP A 69 -4.30 -4.96 -1.76
C ASP A 69 -5.40 -4.99 -2.83
N THR A 70 -6.02 -6.18 -2.96
CA THR A 70 -7.11 -6.47 -3.91
C THR A 70 -8.48 -5.96 -3.47
N SER A 71 -8.63 -5.53 -2.24
CA SER A 71 -9.91 -5.10 -1.70
C SER A 71 -10.34 -3.73 -2.23
N GLY A 72 -11.01 -3.71 -3.39
CA GLY A 72 -11.63 -2.52 -3.96
C GLY A 72 -11.21 -2.19 -5.39
N CYS A 73 -11.53 -0.99 -5.87
CA CYS A 73 -11.13 -0.52 -7.19
C CYS A 73 -9.61 -0.34 -7.27
N THR A 74 -8.92 -1.33 -7.81
CA THR A 74 -7.47 -1.36 -7.97
C THR A 74 -6.98 -0.14 -8.76
N GLU A 75 -7.69 0.25 -9.83
CA GLU A 75 -7.33 1.38 -10.68
C GLU A 75 -7.36 2.72 -9.91
N CYS A 76 -8.39 2.93 -9.06
CA CYS A 76 -8.55 4.17 -8.32
C CYS A 76 -7.58 4.32 -7.15
N ARG A 77 -7.05 3.21 -6.63
CA ARG A 77 -6.16 3.21 -5.45
C ARG A 77 -4.68 3.21 -5.81
N LEU A 78 -4.34 2.70 -6.97
CA LEU A 78 -2.94 2.51 -7.32
C LEU A 78 -2.23 3.78 -7.69
N GLU A 79 -2.94 4.77 -8.25
CA GLU A 79 -2.34 6.03 -8.69
C GLU A 79 -0.94 5.84 -9.35
N LEU A 80 -0.80 4.79 -10.16
CA LEU A 80 0.51 4.37 -10.70
C LEU A 80 1.24 5.49 -11.43
N TYR A 81 0.49 6.34 -12.11
CA TYR A 81 1.05 7.51 -12.79
C TYR A 81 1.65 8.52 -11.79
N GLU A 82 0.94 8.78 -10.69
CA GLU A 82 1.43 9.68 -9.64
C GLU A 82 2.64 9.07 -8.92
N TRP A 83 2.61 7.75 -8.69
CA TRP A 83 3.75 7.05 -8.12
C TRP A 83 4.98 7.11 -9.03
N SER A 84 4.83 7.03 -10.35
CA SER A 84 5.96 7.18 -11.28
C SER A 84 6.65 8.53 -11.10
N LYS A 85 5.89 9.60 -10.96
CA LYS A 85 6.44 10.94 -10.70
C LYS A 85 7.10 11.04 -9.32
N LYS A 86 6.43 10.55 -8.28
CA LYS A 86 6.96 10.56 -6.91
C LYS A 86 8.27 9.78 -6.79
N ILE A 87 8.40 8.65 -7.49
CA ILE A 87 9.64 7.86 -7.50
C ILE A 87 10.79 8.65 -8.13
N GLU A 88 10.55 9.31 -9.25
CA GLU A 88 11.58 10.15 -9.90
C GLU A 88 11.98 11.33 -8.99
N GLU A 89 11.02 11.95 -8.33
CA GLU A 89 11.29 12.99 -7.34
C GLU A 89 12.12 12.47 -6.16
N ILE A 90 11.74 11.33 -5.57
CA ILE A 90 12.47 10.69 -4.47
C ILE A 90 13.90 10.37 -4.89
N LYS A 91 14.11 9.80 -6.07
CA LYS A 91 15.44 9.48 -6.59
C LYS A 91 16.30 10.73 -6.81
N SER A 92 15.67 11.84 -7.21
CA SER A 92 16.38 13.12 -7.36
C SER A 92 16.83 13.73 -6.03
N LEU A 93 16.08 13.45 -4.95
CA LEU A 93 16.39 13.94 -3.60
C LEU A 93 17.41 13.07 -2.87
N SER A 94 17.36 11.76 -3.04
CA SER A 94 18.27 10.84 -2.36
C SER A 94 18.41 9.49 -3.07
N SER A 95 19.64 9.06 -3.28
CA SER A 95 19.97 7.70 -3.73
C SER A 95 19.84 6.62 -2.64
N GLU A 96 19.68 7.04 -1.39
CA GLU A 96 19.58 6.16 -0.22
C GLU A 96 18.16 5.63 0.01
N ILE A 97 17.19 6.06 -0.78
CA ILE A 97 15.79 5.65 -0.67
C ILE A 97 15.43 4.73 -1.83
N GLU A 98 14.82 3.60 -1.51
CA GLU A 98 14.28 2.64 -2.47
C GLU A 98 12.77 2.47 -2.27
N VAL A 99 11.99 2.54 -3.35
CA VAL A 99 10.54 2.33 -3.30
C VAL A 99 10.22 0.92 -3.77
N ILE A 100 9.53 0.14 -2.95
CA ILE A 100 9.19 -1.26 -3.18
C ILE A 100 7.67 -1.40 -3.29
N PHE A 101 7.20 -1.98 -4.38
CA PHE A 101 5.79 -2.32 -4.58
C PHE A 101 5.59 -3.81 -4.38
N ILE A 102 4.68 -4.20 -3.50
CA ILE A 102 4.33 -5.59 -3.23
C ILE A 102 2.86 -5.78 -3.58
N ALA A 103 2.54 -6.76 -4.42
CA ALA A 103 1.17 -7.07 -4.79
C ALA A 103 0.82 -8.51 -4.43
N TYR A 104 -0.44 -8.74 -4.05
CA TYR A 104 -0.96 -10.08 -3.86
C TYR A 104 -1.07 -10.81 -5.20
N GLN A 105 -0.53 -12.03 -5.29
CA GLN A 105 -0.37 -12.77 -6.55
C GLN A 105 -1.67 -12.98 -7.35
N LYS A 106 -2.83 -13.05 -6.67
CA LYS A 106 -4.14 -13.27 -7.30
C LYS A 106 -4.53 -12.19 -8.31
N ASP A 107 -4.04 -10.94 -8.13
CA ASP A 107 -4.45 -9.79 -8.94
C ASP A 107 -3.44 -9.37 -9.99
N TYR A 108 -2.48 -10.23 -10.25
CA TYR A 108 -1.34 -9.88 -11.09
C TYR A 108 -1.74 -9.56 -12.54
N THR A 109 -2.80 -10.18 -13.07
CA THR A 109 -3.25 -9.97 -14.47
C THR A 109 -3.82 -8.57 -14.66
N ASP A 110 -4.69 -8.14 -13.75
CA ASP A 110 -5.29 -6.81 -13.79
C ASP A 110 -4.24 -5.73 -13.53
N LEU A 111 -3.33 -6.01 -12.59
CA LEU A 111 -2.22 -5.13 -12.27
C LEU A 111 -1.25 -4.97 -13.45
N GLU A 112 -0.93 -6.04 -14.19
CA GLU A 112 -0.11 -5.99 -15.38
C GLU A 112 -0.73 -5.08 -16.47
N PHE A 113 -2.03 -5.21 -16.69
CA PHE A 113 -2.76 -4.34 -17.60
C PHE A 113 -2.66 -2.87 -17.17
N LEU A 114 -2.86 -2.60 -15.88
CA LEU A 114 -2.77 -1.24 -15.33
C LEU A 114 -1.35 -0.66 -15.42
N CYS A 115 -0.33 -1.46 -15.16
CA CYS A 115 1.06 -1.05 -15.33
C CYS A 115 1.36 -0.66 -16.78
N LYS A 116 0.93 -1.46 -17.74
CA LYS A 116 1.09 -1.18 -19.16
C LYS A 116 0.34 0.10 -19.58
N LYS A 117 -0.91 0.25 -19.15
CA LYS A 117 -1.76 1.42 -19.43
C LYS A 117 -1.16 2.73 -18.89
N ASN A 118 -0.51 2.67 -17.73
CA ASN A 118 0.07 3.84 -17.05
C ASN A 118 1.58 4.01 -17.29
N PHE A 119 2.20 3.20 -18.14
CA PHE A 119 3.65 3.19 -18.39
C PHE A 119 4.48 3.06 -17.10
N PHE A 120 3.97 2.26 -16.14
CA PHE A 120 4.62 2.06 -14.86
C PHE A 120 5.74 1.00 -14.99
N ASN A 121 6.97 1.47 -15.14
CA ASN A 121 8.17 0.66 -15.43
C ASN A 121 8.94 0.24 -14.16
N TYR A 122 8.33 0.26 -13.01
CA TYR A 122 8.96 -0.12 -11.76
C TYR A 122 8.63 -1.57 -11.38
N PRO A 123 9.56 -2.25 -10.67
CA PRO A 123 9.34 -3.63 -10.27
C PRO A 123 8.21 -3.75 -9.25
N ILE A 124 7.36 -4.76 -9.45
CA ILE A 124 6.32 -5.15 -8.51
C ILE A 124 6.61 -6.58 -8.07
N PHE A 125 6.75 -6.78 -6.78
CA PHE A 125 7.01 -8.07 -6.15
C PHE A 125 5.71 -8.78 -5.83
N ALA A 126 5.67 -10.10 -6.03
CA ALA A 126 4.55 -10.95 -5.63
C ALA A 126 4.70 -11.35 -4.15
N ALA A 127 3.60 -11.24 -3.36
CA ALA A 127 3.52 -11.70 -1.99
C ALA A 127 2.83 -13.07 -1.90
#